data_b07179c6caf6a1945caf433c152c3636
#
_entry.id   b07179c6caf6a1945caf433c152c3636
#
_cell.length_a   1.000
_cell.length_b   1.000
_cell.length_c   1.000
_cell.angle_alpha   90.00
_cell.angle_beta   90.00
_cell.angle_gamma   90.00
#
_symmetry.space_group_name_H-M   'P 1'
#
loop_
_entity.id
_entity.type
_entity.pdbx_description
1 polymer ?
#
loop_
_entity_poly.entity_id
_entity_poly.type
_entity_poly.pdbx_seq_one_letter_code
_entity_poly.pdbx_strand_id
1 'polypeptide(L)'
;LILENIVYMELLRRGYTVTVGKIGSREIDFVGQKQHEKLYVQVCYLLASEETIQREFGVYASVPDNFPKYVVSMDELDMSRDGIKHRNIRDFLTQPEWN
;
A
#
# COMPACT_ATOMS: atom_id res chain seq x y z
N LEU A 1 -11.03 -6.07 -3.74
CA LEU A 1 -11.85 -6.39 -4.89
C LEU A 1 -11.64 -5.37 -5.99
N ILE A 2 -12.62 -4.44 -6.21
CA ILE A 2 -12.44 -3.50 -7.33
C ILE A 2 -11.25 -2.57 -7.09
N LEU A 3 -11.15 -2.00 -5.89
CA LEU A 3 -10.05 -1.08 -5.59
C LEU A 3 -8.71 -1.80 -5.64
N GLU A 4 -8.66 -3.04 -5.13
CA GLU A 4 -7.44 -3.84 -5.20
C GLU A 4 -7.03 -4.09 -6.63
N ASN A 5 -7.98 -4.38 -7.51
CA ASN A 5 -7.68 -4.60 -8.93
C ASN A 5 -7.12 -3.35 -9.57
N ILE A 6 -7.66 -2.19 -9.24
CA ILE A 6 -7.18 -0.92 -9.77
C ILE A 6 -5.72 -0.68 -9.35
N VAL A 7 -5.43 -0.90 -8.08
CA VAL A 7 -4.08 -0.74 -7.55
C VAL A 7 -3.12 -1.73 -8.23
N TYR A 8 -3.55 -2.98 -8.36
CA TYR A 8 -2.75 -4.02 -9.01
C TYR A 8 -2.39 -3.61 -10.44
N MET A 9 -3.38 -3.18 -11.21
CA MET A 9 -3.17 -2.78 -12.60
C MET A 9 -2.23 -1.57 -12.69
N GLU A 10 -2.36 -0.63 -11.76
CA GLU A 10 -1.48 0.55 -11.76
C GLU A 10 -0.03 0.17 -11.47
N LEU A 11 0.19 -0.75 -10.54
CA LEU A 11 1.53 -1.23 -10.25
C LEU A 11 2.15 -1.90 -11.49
N LEU A 12 1.36 -2.74 -12.18
CA LEU A 12 1.82 -3.37 -13.42
C LEU A 12 2.14 -2.32 -14.48
N ARG A 13 1.28 -1.32 -14.63
CA ARG A 13 1.49 -0.26 -15.62
C ARG A 13 2.79 0.48 -15.37
N ARG A 14 3.18 0.65 -14.12
CA ARG A 14 4.43 1.33 -13.76
C ARG A 14 5.65 0.42 -13.82
N GLY A 15 5.47 -0.82 -14.23
CA GLY A 15 6.59 -1.73 -14.47
C GLY A 15 6.95 -2.64 -13.31
N TYR A 16 6.12 -2.69 -12.25
CA TYR A 16 6.41 -3.58 -11.13
C TYR A 16 5.94 -5.00 -11.42
N THR A 17 6.71 -5.97 -10.94
CA THR A 17 6.23 -7.34 -10.75
C THR A 17 5.55 -7.36 -9.40
N VAL A 18 4.35 -7.93 -9.32
CA VAL A 18 3.52 -7.83 -8.13
C VAL A 18 3.24 -9.21 -7.57
N THR A 19 3.45 -9.37 -6.26
CA THR A 19 3.13 -10.60 -5.54
C THR A 19 2.42 -10.24 -4.24
N VAL A 20 1.87 -11.25 -3.56
CA VAL A 20 1.29 -11.10 -2.22
C VAL A 20 2.41 -11.28 -1.21
N GLY A 21 2.47 -10.39 -0.22
CA GLY A 21 3.45 -10.51 0.86
C GLY A 21 2.92 -11.35 2.00
N LYS A 22 3.79 -12.10 2.65
CA LYS A 22 3.43 -12.89 3.81
C LYS A 22 4.36 -12.60 4.97
N ILE A 23 3.78 -12.27 6.12
CA ILE A 23 4.53 -12.00 7.35
C ILE A 23 3.88 -12.84 8.45
N GLY A 24 4.48 -13.99 8.77
CA GLY A 24 3.87 -14.92 9.70
C GLY A 24 2.52 -15.40 9.18
N SER A 25 1.45 -15.18 9.97
CA SER A 25 0.10 -15.55 9.59
C SER A 25 -0.64 -14.41 8.87
N ARG A 26 0.01 -13.27 8.69
CA ARG A 26 -0.62 -12.08 8.08
C ARG A 26 -0.13 -11.90 6.65
N GLU A 27 -0.89 -11.16 5.86
CA GLU A 27 -0.56 -10.88 4.47
C GLU A 27 -0.52 -9.38 4.23
N ILE A 28 0.37 -8.99 3.32
CA ILE A 28 0.37 -7.66 2.73
C ILE A 28 -0.23 -7.82 1.34
N ASP A 29 -1.16 -6.95 1.00
CA ASP A 29 -1.92 -7.10 -0.23
C ASP A 29 -1.01 -7.21 -1.45
N PHE A 30 -0.05 -6.30 -1.60
CA PHE A 30 0.86 -6.33 -2.74
C PHE A 30 2.28 -5.99 -2.34
N VAL A 31 3.21 -6.75 -2.92
CA VAL A 31 4.63 -6.42 -2.91
C VAL A 31 5.03 -6.16 -4.35
N GLY A 32 5.50 -4.95 -4.64
CA GLY A 32 5.95 -4.58 -5.97
C GLY A 32 7.46 -4.54 -6.04
N GLN A 33 8.02 -5.13 -7.11
CA GLN A 33 9.47 -5.13 -7.32
C GLN A 33 9.78 -4.78 -8.75
N LYS A 34 10.82 -3.96 -8.95
CA LYS A 34 11.40 -3.77 -10.27
C LYS A 34 12.85 -3.37 -10.10
N GLN A 35 13.76 -4.10 -10.78
CA GLN A 35 15.20 -3.89 -10.67
C GLN A 35 15.63 -3.92 -9.19
N HIS A 36 16.10 -2.77 -8.68
CA HIS A 36 16.57 -2.66 -7.30
C HIS A 36 15.54 -2.00 -6.39
N GLU A 37 14.33 -1.74 -6.89
CA GLU A 37 13.28 -1.08 -6.14
C GLU A 37 12.27 -2.10 -5.64
N LYS A 38 11.75 -1.84 -4.45
CA LYS A 38 10.71 -2.66 -3.83
C LYS A 38 9.79 -1.76 -3.05
N LEU A 39 8.50 -2.08 -3.04
CA LEU A 39 7.55 -1.36 -2.21
C LEU A 39 6.44 -2.29 -1.77
N TYR A 40 5.70 -1.84 -0.76
CA TYR A 40 4.58 -2.58 -0.20
C TYR A 40 3.33 -1.73 -0.27
N VAL A 41 2.20 -2.33 -0.62
CA VAL A 41 0.93 -1.60 -0.68
C VAL A 41 -0.16 -2.42 -0.01
N GLN A 42 -0.83 -1.79 0.95
CA GLN A 42 -2.09 -2.28 1.52
C GLN A 42 -3.21 -1.47 0.88
N VAL A 43 -4.34 -2.11 0.63
CA VAL A 43 -5.49 -1.47 0.00
C VAL A 43 -6.67 -1.59 0.94
N CYS A 44 -7.32 -0.47 1.22
CA CYS A 44 -8.50 -0.43 2.07
C CYS A 44 -9.48 0.57 1.47
N TYR A 45 -10.76 0.22 1.44
CA TYR A 45 -11.74 1.11 0.84
C TYR A 45 -11.81 2.43 1.62
N LEU A 46 -12.06 2.34 2.93
CA LEU A 46 -12.07 3.51 3.81
C LEU A 46 -11.40 3.16 5.14
N LEU A 47 -10.57 4.07 5.62
CA LEU A 47 -9.94 3.97 6.92
C LEU A 47 -10.88 4.60 7.96
N ALA A 48 -12.05 4.02 8.13
CA ALA A 48 -13.17 4.66 8.80
C ALA A 48 -13.17 4.47 10.33
N SER A 49 -12.32 3.60 10.87
CA SER A 49 -12.27 3.37 12.30
C SER A 49 -10.82 3.18 12.74
N GLU A 50 -10.58 3.41 14.03
CA GLU A 50 -9.25 3.19 14.58
C GLU A 50 -8.84 1.72 14.43
N GLU A 51 -9.78 0.80 14.58
CA GLU A 51 -9.52 -0.62 14.42
C GLU A 51 -9.02 -0.94 13.00
N THR A 52 -9.68 -0.38 11.99
CA THR A 52 -9.26 -0.57 10.60
C THR A 52 -7.87 0.04 10.36
N ILE A 53 -7.64 1.23 10.90
CA ILE A 53 -6.35 1.91 10.76
C ILE A 53 -5.24 1.04 11.37
N GLN A 54 -5.46 0.54 12.58
CA GLN A 54 -4.47 -0.30 13.24
C GLN A 54 -4.19 -1.59 12.45
N ARG A 55 -5.22 -2.17 11.85
CA ARG A 55 -5.06 -3.39 11.08
C ARG A 55 -4.26 -3.13 9.80
N GLU A 56 -4.62 -2.08 9.06
CA GLU A 56 -3.99 -1.83 7.76
C GLU A 56 -2.56 -1.32 7.89
N PHE A 57 -2.32 -0.41 8.82
CA PHE A 57 -0.97 0.12 9.05
C PHE A 57 -0.13 -0.85 9.89
N GLY A 58 -0.76 -1.55 10.81
CA GLY A 58 -0.06 -2.37 11.79
C GLY A 58 0.67 -3.57 11.23
N VAL A 59 0.26 -4.07 10.06
CA VAL A 59 0.94 -5.20 9.44
C VAL A 59 2.40 -4.86 9.17
N TYR A 60 2.70 -3.60 8.91
CA TYR A 60 4.05 -3.17 8.57
C TYR A 60 5.01 -3.17 9.75
N ALA A 61 4.50 -3.25 10.98
CA ALA A 61 5.36 -3.29 12.16
C ALA A 61 6.31 -4.50 12.15
N SER A 62 5.92 -5.56 11.45
CA SER A 62 6.72 -6.78 11.36
C SER A 62 7.62 -6.82 10.12
N VAL A 63 7.65 -5.76 9.33
CA VAL A 63 8.49 -5.69 8.11
C VAL A 63 9.72 -4.87 8.45
N PRO A 64 10.89 -5.50 8.59
CA PRO A 64 12.07 -4.82 9.15
C PRO A 64 12.86 -3.96 8.17
N ASP A 65 12.53 -4.02 6.88
CA ASP A 65 13.30 -3.26 5.88
C ASP A 65 12.83 -1.81 5.79
N ASN A 66 13.57 -0.99 5.04
CA ASN A 66 13.28 0.42 4.85
C ASN A 66 12.66 0.74 3.49
N PHE A 67 12.18 -0.27 2.77
CA PHE A 67 11.51 -0.01 1.50
C PHE A 67 10.21 0.72 1.74
N PRO A 68 9.76 1.55 0.78
CA PRO A 68 8.52 2.32 0.92
C PRO A 68 7.31 1.45 1.23
N LYS A 69 6.48 1.92 2.14
CA LYS A 69 5.28 1.22 2.59
C LYS A 69 4.10 2.16 2.48
N TYR A 70 3.05 1.69 1.81
CA TYR A 70 1.89 2.51 1.48
C TYR A 70 0.61 1.85 1.96
N VAL A 71 -0.37 2.70 2.29
CA VAL A 71 -1.78 2.30 2.41
C VAL A 71 -2.54 3.19 1.44
N VAL A 72 -3.27 2.57 0.52
CA VAL A 72 -4.07 3.27 -0.49
C VAL A 72 -5.54 3.09 -0.15
N SER A 73 -6.29 4.18 -0.15
CA SER A 73 -7.71 4.14 0.17
C SER A 73 -8.46 5.23 -0.60
N MET A 74 -9.76 5.31 -0.35
CA MET A 74 -10.61 6.38 -0.92
C MET A 74 -10.65 7.61 -0.02
N ASP A 75 -10.01 7.58 1.14
CA ASP A 75 -10.01 8.73 2.06
C ASP A 75 -9.30 9.91 1.43
N GLU A 76 -9.88 11.11 1.62
CA GLU A 76 -9.33 12.35 1.07
C GLU A 76 -8.22 12.93 1.94
N LEU A 77 -8.28 12.71 3.24
CA LEU A 77 -7.27 13.23 4.16
C LEU A 77 -6.05 12.31 4.20
N ASP A 78 -4.87 12.91 4.29
CA ASP A 78 -3.64 12.15 4.42
C ASP A 78 -3.56 11.58 5.84
N MET A 79 -3.57 10.27 5.94
CA MET A 79 -3.55 9.57 7.22
C MET A 79 -2.21 8.87 7.48
N SER A 80 -1.16 9.33 6.81
CA SER A 80 0.19 8.77 6.96
C SER A 80 0.63 8.77 8.42
N ARG A 81 1.32 7.71 8.84
CA ARG A 81 1.81 7.58 10.22
C ARG A 81 2.97 6.58 10.28
N ASP A 82 3.84 6.77 11.25
CA ASP A 82 4.91 5.82 11.58
C ASP A 82 5.78 5.49 10.37
N GLY A 83 6.01 6.46 9.49
CA GLY A 83 6.80 6.25 8.29
C GLY A 83 6.07 5.56 7.17
N ILE A 84 4.80 5.19 7.35
CA ILE A 84 3.95 4.56 6.34
C ILE A 84 3.13 5.65 5.68
N LYS A 85 3.13 5.70 4.36
CA LYS A 85 2.47 6.76 3.60
C LYS A 85 1.08 6.32 3.19
N HIS A 86 0.10 7.18 3.45
CA HIS A 86 -1.26 6.99 2.95
C HIS A 86 -1.44 7.83 1.69
N ARG A 87 -2.08 7.24 0.68
CA ARG A 87 -2.41 7.95 -0.55
C ARG A 87 -3.84 7.64 -0.94
N ASN A 88 -4.57 8.70 -1.30
CA ASN A 88 -5.87 8.55 -1.93
C ASN A 88 -5.68 7.87 -3.29
N ILE A 89 -6.64 7.04 -3.69
CA ILE A 89 -6.54 6.27 -4.95
C ILE A 89 -6.31 7.19 -6.16
N ARG A 90 -6.97 8.35 -6.21
CA ARG A 90 -6.79 9.27 -7.33
C ARG A 90 -5.35 9.76 -7.41
N ASP A 91 -4.76 10.11 -6.28
CA ASP A 91 -3.36 10.55 -6.26
C ASP A 91 -2.43 9.39 -6.62
N PHE A 92 -2.74 8.20 -6.16
CA PHE A 92 -1.96 7.02 -6.48
C PHE A 92 -1.92 6.77 -7.99
N LEU A 93 -3.04 7.03 -8.67
CA LEU A 93 -3.14 6.81 -10.12
C LEU A 93 -2.53 7.93 -10.94
N THR A 94 -2.53 9.17 -10.43
CA THR A 94 -2.19 10.33 -11.25
C THR A 94 -0.83 10.94 -10.95
N GLN A 95 -0.30 10.77 -9.75
CA GLN A 95 1.00 11.33 -9.41
C GLN A 95 2.12 10.48 -10.01
N PRO A 96 3.13 11.10 -10.64
CA PRO A 96 4.25 10.32 -11.20
C PRO A 96 5.07 9.62 -10.11
N GLU A 97 5.15 10.22 -8.92
CA GLU A 97 5.83 9.61 -7.77
C GLU A 97 4.94 9.77 -6.55
N TRP A 98 5.05 8.81 -5.64
CA TRP A 98 4.17 8.77 -4.46
C TRP A 98 4.83 9.27 -3.18
N ASN A 99 6.03 9.75 -3.26
CA ASN A 99 6.80 10.24 -2.10
C ASN A 99 6.28 11.53 -1.50
#